data_0dd1369c117af18fb50e303ba35465c9
#
_entry.id   0dd1369c117af18fb50e303ba35465c9
#
_cell.length_a   1.000
_cell.length_b   1.000
_cell.length_c   1.000
_cell.angle_alpha   90.00
_cell.angle_beta   90.00
_cell.angle_gamma   90.00
#
_symmetry.space_group_name_H-M   'P 1'
#
loop_
_entity.id
_entity.type
_entity.pdbx_description
1 polymer ?
#
loop_
_entity_poly.entity_id
_entity_poly.type
_entity_poly.pdbx_seq_one_letter_code
_entity_poly.pdbx_strand_id
1 'polypeptide(L)'
;MNWTILNVSIPVYDLQKSKQFYDMLIGYNENQKLLYQSLYKNEESIFFGNKGFGLRLFKPIPDLSISNHIQSRRSYITLLVDNLENIKEKLELKDIKFIYKKSDNELFKSLYVQEPSLNLIHLVENTSGFEDHLNGWSMGLDWGIHHMNLESLNVRESIHFFCNLLGMKEGQWVAPINKGDFSIDPSELAILPLSNNNRGLHVIKPDDGFGYRNNFAHNPSIAGHPAFTIKNLSNLMAKLDEEKILYSDAKVYAMPGFHQIYLYDNNANMLEINQEV
;
A
#
# COMPACT_ATOMS: atom_id res chain seq x y z
N MET A 1 -5.62 7.06 -17.69
CA MET A 1 -6.47 6.85 -16.49
C MET A 1 -5.95 7.71 -15.35
N ASN A 2 -6.84 8.42 -14.69
CA ASN A 2 -6.52 9.05 -13.41
C ASN A 2 -6.73 8.02 -12.31
N TRP A 3 -5.84 8.03 -11.34
CA TRP A 3 -5.90 7.14 -10.20
C TRP A 3 -5.22 7.76 -8.98
N THR A 4 -5.60 7.30 -7.79
CA THR A 4 -4.91 7.64 -6.55
C THR A 4 -5.03 6.50 -5.55
N ILE A 5 -4.18 6.51 -4.52
CA ILE A 5 -4.28 5.55 -3.41
C ILE A 5 -5.43 5.97 -2.51
N LEU A 6 -6.41 5.10 -2.32
CA LEU A 6 -7.49 5.30 -1.39
C LEU A 6 -7.11 4.80 0.00
N ASN A 7 -6.76 3.54 0.12
CA ASN A 7 -6.33 2.97 1.38
C ASN A 7 -5.39 1.78 1.18
N VAL A 8 -4.71 1.42 2.25
CA VAL A 8 -3.99 0.16 2.40
C VAL A 8 -4.77 -0.74 3.34
N SER A 9 -4.92 -2.00 3.00
CA SER A 9 -5.52 -3.04 3.85
C SER A 9 -4.45 -3.98 4.37
N ILE A 10 -4.38 -4.15 5.69
CA ILE A 10 -3.39 -4.98 6.36
C ILE A 10 -4.10 -6.10 7.13
N PRO A 11 -3.79 -7.38 6.85
CA PRO A 11 -4.39 -8.51 7.56
C PRO A 11 -3.82 -8.63 8.97
N VAL A 12 -4.70 -8.79 9.97
CA VAL A 12 -4.32 -8.92 11.37
C VAL A 12 -5.16 -9.99 12.07
N TYR A 13 -4.59 -10.68 13.07
CA TYR A 13 -5.29 -11.71 13.82
C TYR A 13 -6.10 -11.14 15.00
N ASP A 14 -5.56 -10.11 15.65
CA ASP A 14 -6.18 -9.40 16.77
C ASP A 14 -6.31 -7.92 16.44
N LEU A 15 -7.54 -7.51 16.14
CA LEU A 15 -7.83 -6.14 15.74
C LEU A 15 -7.55 -5.11 16.85
N GLN A 16 -7.81 -5.45 18.12
CA GLN A 16 -7.63 -4.50 19.22
C GLN A 16 -6.15 -4.31 19.55
N LYS A 17 -5.39 -5.39 19.60
CA LYS A 17 -3.94 -5.33 19.79
C LYS A 17 -3.25 -4.59 18.64
N SER A 18 -3.68 -4.86 17.41
CA SER A 18 -3.16 -4.18 16.24
C SER A 18 -3.57 -2.71 16.20
N LYS A 19 -4.81 -2.37 16.61
CA LYS A 19 -5.23 -0.98 16.77
C LYS A 19 -4.28 -0.20 17.69
N GLN A 20 -3.92 -0.76 18.84
CA GLN A 20 -3.00 -0.12 19.79
C GLN A 20 -1.62 0.10 19.17
N PHE A 21 -1.11 -0.90 18.42
CA PHE A 21 0.17 -0.79 17.75
C PHE A 21 0.16 0.31 16.67
N TYR A 22 -0.83 0.34 15.79
CA TYR A 22 -0.92 1.36 14.75
C TYR A 22 -1.27 2.75 15.29
N ASP A 23 -2.01 2.85 16.41
CA ASP A 23 -2.23 4.11 17.12
C ASP A 23 -0.91 4.70 17.62
N MET A 24 -0.01 3.86 18.16
CA MET A 24 1.34 4.28 18.53
C MET A 24 2.16 4.76 17.33
N LEU A 25 2.05 4.07 16.16
CA LEU A 25 2.83 4.40 14.96
C LEU A 25 2.37 5.69 14.27
N ILE A 26 1.08 5.83 14.03
CA ILE A 26 0.51 6.87 13.15
C ILE A 26 -0.60 7.69 13.79
N GLY A 27 -1.07 7.30 14.96
CA GLY A 27 -2.18 7.93 15.65
C GLY A 27 -3.56 7.51 15.14
N TYR A 28 -4.50 7.35 16.06
CA TYR A 28 -5.89 6.97 15.79
C TYR A 28 -6.82 8.16 15.95
N ASN A 29 -7.72 8.36 14.99
CA ASN A 29 -8.75 9.38 15.06
C ASN A 29 -10.14 8.71 15.06
N GLU A 30 -10.89 8.81 16.15
CA GLU A 30 -12.20 8.16 16.32
C GLU A 30 -13.34 8.78 15.48
N ASN A 31 -13.18 9.99 15.01
CA ASN A 31 -14.25 10.74 14.30
C ASN A 31 -14.36 10.40 12.79
N GLN A 32 -13.96 9.21 12.41
CA GLN A 32 -13.79 8.89 10.99
C GLN A 32 -14.99 8.15 10.42
N LYS A 33 -15.73 8.80 9.54
CA LYS A 33 -16.69 8.17 8.65
C LYS A 33 -15.98 7.84 7.34
N LEU A 34 -15.76 6.57 7.07
CA LEU A 34 -15.23 6.11 5.81
C LEU A 34 -16.35 6.08 4.76
N LEU A 35 -16.22 6.88 3.71
CA LEU A 35 -17.16 6.91 2.60
C LEU A 35 -17.37 5.53 1.97
N TYR A 36 -16.32 4.71 1.92
CA TYR A 36 -16.31 3.41 1.26
C TYR A 36 -16.45 2.22 2.24
N GLN A 37 -16.85 2.47 3.49
CA GLN A 37 -16.99 1.40 4.50
C GLN A 37 -18.02 0.34 4.07
N SER A 38 -19.02 0.72 3.28
CA SER A 38 -20.02 -0.21 2.74
C SER A 38 -19.43 -1.30 1.84
N LEU A 39 -18.25 -1.08 1.23
CA LEU A 39 -17.55 -2.10 0.43
C LEU A 39 -17.01 -3.26 1.27
N TYR A 40 -16.88 -3.06 2.58
CA TYR A 40 -16.29 -4.01 3.53
C TYR A 40 -17.29 -4.51 4.59
N LYS A 41 -18.59 -4.44 4.30
CA LYS A 41 -19.69 -4.61 5.25
C LYS A 41 -19.67 -5.92 6.05
N ASN A 42 -19.12 -6.98 5.49
CA ASN A 42 -19.09 -8.31 6.11
C ASN A 42 -17.71 -8.68 6.68
N GLU A 43 -16.81 -7.72 6.82
CA GLU A 43 -15.46 -7.96 7.25
C GLU A 43 -15.20 -7.23 8.58
N GLU A 44 -14.77 -7.96 9.60
CA GLU A 44 -14.28 -7.32 10.83
C GLU A 44 -13.08 -6.44 10.50
N SER A 45 -13.22 -5.13 10.70
CA SER A 45 -12.20 -4.17 10.31
C SER A 45 -12.14 -2.98 11.25
N ILE A 46 -10.93 -2.42 11.40
CA ILE A 46 -10.69 -1.11 12.04
C ILE A 46 -10.03 -0.21 11.01
N PHE A 47 -10.43 1.05 11.00
CA PHE A 47 -9.95 2.02 10.03
C PHE A 47 -9.24 3.19 10.72
N PHE A 48 -8.12 3.61 10.12
CA PHE A 48 -7.39 4.82 10.44
C PHE A 48 -7.42 5.72 9.22
N GLY A 49 -7.64 7.00 9.39
CA GLY A 49 -7.66 7.92 8.25
C GLY A 49 -8.91 8.81 8.25
N ASN A 50 -9.25 9.42 7.15
CA ASN A 50 -10.40 10.30 7.01
C ASN A 50 -11.04 10.15 5.63
N LYS A 51 -12.38 10.24 5.53
CA LYS A 51 -13.15 10.21 4.29
C LYS A 51 -12.82 9.02 3.36
N GLY A 52 -12.56 7.84 3.93
CA GLY A 52 -12.22 6.63 3.17
C GLY A 52 -10.75 6.49 2.81
N PHE A 53 -9.98 7.56 3.01
CA PHE A 53 -8.54 7.58 2.79
C PHE A 53 -7.79 7.10 4.03
N GLY A 54 -6.88 6.14 3.89
CA GLY A 54 -6.05 5.74 5.00
C GLY A 54 -5.72 4.25 5.10
N LEU A 55 -5.69 3.74 6.32
CA LEU A 55 -5.34 2.36 6.66
C LEU A 55 -6.56 1.59 7.12
N ARG A 56 -6.74 0.39 6.60
CA ARG A 56 -7.71 -0.59 7.08
C ARG A 56 -6.97 -1.79 7.67
N LEU A 57 -7.21 -2.10 8.94
CA LEU A 57 -6.86 -3.37 9.56
C LEU A 57 -8.05 -4.31 9.42
N PHE A 58 -7.84 -5.53 8.92
CA PHE A 58 -8.92 -6.49 8.76
C PHE A 58 -8.54 -7.87 9.25
N LYS A 59 -9.54 -8.59 9.78
CA LYS A 59 -9.36 -9.99 10.17
C LYS A 59 -9.67 -10.89 8.98
N PRO A 60 -8.71 -11.66 8.47
CA PRO A 60 -8.97 -12.59 7.39
C PRO A 60 -10.04 -13.62 7.77
N ILE A 61 -10.97 -13.90 6.88
CA ILE A 61 -12.00 -14.93 7.08
C ILE A 61 -11.37 -16.30 6.75
N PRO A 62 -11.37 -17.26 7.67
CA PRO A 62 -10.72 -18.56 7.44
C PRO A 62 -11.55 -19.52 6.56
N ASP A 63 -12.64 -19.07 5.97
CA ASP A 63 -13.51 -19.93 5.17
C ASP A 63 -12.94 -20.13 3.76
N LEU A 64 -12.34 -21.30 3.55
CA LEU A 64 -11.78 -21.73 2.27
C LEU A 64 -12.84 -22.23 1.28
N SER A 65 -14.10 -22.38 1.70
CA SER A 65 -15.20 -22.86 0.83
C SER A 65 -15.77 -21.78 -0.08
N ILE A 66 -15.43 -20.51 0.17
CA ILE A 66 -15.96 -19.38 -0.58
C ILE A 66 -15.12 -19.17 -1.84
N SER A 67 -15.50 -19.83 -2.91
CA SER A 67 -14.87 -19.74 -4.23
C SER A 67 -14.86 -18.33 -4.85
N ASN A 68 -15.57 -17.37 -4.24
CA ASN A 68 -15.79 -16.02 -4.75
C ASN A 68 -15.09 -14.93 -3.93
N HIS A 69 -14.27 -15.28 -2.94
CA HIS A 69 -13.50 -14.32 -2.17
C HIS A 69 -12.01 -14.46 -2.47
N ILE A 70 -11.44 -13.43 -3.09
CA ILE A 70 -9.99 -13.27 -3.10
C ILE A 70 -9.61 -12.81 -1.71
N GLN A 71 -8.96 -13.66 -0.94
CA GLN A 71 -8.38 -13.30 0.34
C GLN A 71 -6.87 -13.12 0.16
N SER A 72 -6.35 -12.05 0.73
CA SER A 72 -4.93 -11.83 0.81
C SER A 72 -4.46 -12.10 2.24
N ARG A 73 -3.39 -12.88 2.37
CA ARG A 73 -2.62 -12.99 3.62
C ARG A 73 -1.56 -11.89 3.73
N ARG A 74 -1.43 -11.07 2.70
CA ARG A 74 -0.52 -9.94 2.63
C ARG A 74 -1.32 -8.65 2.60
N SER A 75 -0.67 -7.57 2.96
CA SER A 75 -1.21 -6.22 2.74
C SER A 75 -1.53 -6.01 1.27
N TYR A 76 -2.60 -5.30 0.99
CA TYR A 76 -2.96 -4.93 -0.36
C TYR A 76 -3.44 -3.48 -0.45
N ILE A 77 -3.42 -2.94 -1.66
CA ILE A 77 -3.74 -1.56 -1.95
C ILE A 77 -5.15 -1.44 -2.53
N THR A 78 -5.86 -0.40 -2.13
CA THR A 78 -7.09 0.05 -2.78
C THR A 78 -6.82 1.35 -3.52
N LEU A 79 -7.13 1.35 -4.80
CA LEU A 79 -6.96 2.49 -5.70
C LEU A 79 -8.30 3.05 -6.12
N LEU A 80 -8.46 4.36 -6.06
CA LEU A 80 -9.53 5.05 -6.78
C LEU A 80 -9.16 5.17 -8.25
N VAL A 81 -10.11 4.91 -9.13
CA VAL A 81 -9.94 4.98 -10.58
C VAL A 81 -11.14 5.69 -11.23
N ASP A 82 -10.92 6.31 -12.37
CA ASP A 82 -11.95 7.12 -13.07
C ASP A 82 -12.86 6.31 -14.01
N ASN A 83 -12.49 5.07 -14.37
CA ASN A 83 -13.26 4.27 -15.33
C ASN A 83 -13.09 2.76 -15.08
N LEU A 84 -13.83 2.25 -14.12
CA LEU A 84 -13.77 0.84 -13.72
C LEU A 84 -14.35 -0.10 -14.79
N GLU A 85 -15.38 0.33 -15.52
CA GLU A 85 -16.00 -0.52 -16.57
C GLU A 85 -15.02 -0.78 -17.71
N ASN A 86 -14.27 0.23 -18.16
CA ASN A 86 -13.24 0.03 -19.20
C ASN A 86 -12.13 -0.94 -18.73
N ILE A 87 -11.76 -0.87 -17.45
CA ILE A 87 -10.80 -1.83 -16.89
C ILE A 87 -11.38 -3.23 -16.91
N LYS A 88 -12.63 -3.39 -16.46
CA LYS A 88 -13.35 -4.65 -16.44
C LYS A 88 -13.40 -5.28 -17.84
N GLU A 89 -13.81 -4.51 -18.87
CA GLU A 89 -13.85 -4.97 -20.26
C GLU A 89 -12.50 -5.48 -20.75
N LYS A 90 -11.42 -4.75 -20.44
CA LYS A 90 -10.05 -5.17 -20.79
C LYS A 90 -9.62 -6.47 -20.12
N LEU A 91 -9.99 -6.66 -18.85
CA LEU A 91 -9.70 -7.90 -18.11
C LEU A 91 -10.47 -9.08 -18.72
N GLU A 92 -11.75 -8.87 -19.05
CA GLU A 92 -12.60 -9.88 -19.73
C GLU A 92 -12.01 -10.28 -21.10
N LEU A 93 -11.61 -9.31 -21.92
CA LEU A 93 -10.97 -9.55 -23.24
C LEU A 93 -9.65 -10.33 -23.14
N LYS A 94 -8.97 -10.27 -22.00
CA LYS A 94 -7.70 -10.98 -21.74
C LYS A 94 -7.89 -12.27 -20.93
N ASP A 95 -9.13 -12.66 -20.64
CA ASP A 95 -9.47 -13.81 -19.80
C ASP A 95 -8.80 -13.77 -18.40
N ILE A 96 -8.61 -12.55 -17.86
CA ILE A 96 -8.03 -12.34 -16.52
C ILE A 96 -9.17 -12.40 -15.50
N LYS A 97 -9.03 -13.28 -14.52
CA LYS A 97 -10.03 -13.44 -13.45
C LYS A 97 -10.04 -12.24 -12.51
N PHE A 98 -11.24 -11.79 -12.18
CA PHE A 98 -11.47 -10.72 -11.20
C PHE A 98 -12.77 -10.96 -10.43
N ILE A 99 -12.94 -10.25 -9.31
CA ILE A 99 -14.21 -10.20 -8.58
C ILE A 99 -14.74 -8.78 -8.66
N TYR A 100 -15.92 -8.63 -9.25
CA TYR A 100 -16.63 -7.36 -9.33
C TYR A 100 -17.71 -7.29 -8.25
N LYS A 101 -17.76 -6.17 -7.53
CA LYS A 101 -18.75 -5.90 -6.47
C LYS A 101 -19.42 -4.55 -6.69
N LYS A 102 -20.73 -4.50 -6.43
CA LYS A 102 -21.47 -3.25 -6.26
C LYS A 102 -21.90 -3.12 -4.81
N SER A 103 -21.87 -1.90 -4.25
CA SER A 103 -22.51 -1.66 -2.95
C SER A 103 -24.02 -1.81 -3.05
N ASP A 104 -24.69 -2.13 -1.93
CA ASP A 104 -26.14 -2.37 -1.88
C ASP A 104 -26.98 -1.19 -2.41
N ASN A 105 -26.48 0.01 -2.31
CA ASN A 105 -27.11 1.24 -2.82
C ASN A 105 -26.57 1.67 -4.21
N GLU A 106 -25.78 0.81 -4.87
CA GLU A 106 -25.13 1.05 -6.17
C GLU A 106 -24.23 2.32 -6.25
N LEU A 107 -23.97 2.97 -5.11
CA LEU A 107 -23.14 4.17 -5.07
C LEU A 107 -21.65 3.89 -5.36
N PHE A 108 -21.21 2.68 -5.06
CA PHE A 108 -19.81 2.28 -5.27
C PHE A 108 -19.73 0.99 -6.06
N LYS A 109 -18.85 0.99 -7.03
CA LYS A 109 -18.43 -0.20 -7.77
C LYS A 109 -16.98 -0.47 -7.44
N SER A 110 -16.63 -1.72 -7.30
CA SER A 110 -15.27 -2.13 -7.04
C SER A 110 -14.90 -3.43 -7.73
N LEU A 111 -13.61 -3.64 -7.92
CA LEU A 111 -13.06 -4.79 -8.59
C LEU A 111 -11.79 -5.23 -7.86
N TYR A 112 -11.70 -6.53 -7.56
CA TYR A 112 -10.50 -7.16 -7.06
C TYR A 112 -9.84 -7.96 -8.17
N VAL A 113 -8.56 -7.75 -8.40
CA VAL A 113 -7.76 -8.47 -9.39
C VAL A 113 -6.38 -8.78 -8.82
N GLN A 114 -5.80 -9.90 -9.22
CA GLN A 114 -4.39 -10.19 -8.96
C GLN A 114 -3.56 -9.80 -10.17
N GLU A 115 -2.50 -9.03 -9.94
CA GLU A 115 -1.51 -8.77 -10.97
C GLU A 115 -0.59 -10.01 -11.15
N PRO A 116 0.26 -10.08 -12.20
CA PRO A 116 1.01 -11.29 -12.54
C PRO A 116 1.87 -11.91 -11.44
N SER A 117 2.35 -11.11 -10.48
CA SER A 117 3.12 -11.59 -9.32
C SER A 117 2.23 -11.90 -8.09
N LEU A 118 0.91 -12.03 -8.31
CA LEU A 118 -0.10 -12.38 -7.32
C LEU A 118 -0.38 -11.32 -6.23
N ASN A 119 0.10 -10.09 -6.41
CA ASN A 119 -0.34 -9.01 -5.55
C ASN A 119 -1.82 -8.70 -5.79
N LEU A 120 -2.59 -8.61 -4.71
CA LEU A 120 -4.00 -8.24 -4.79
C LEU A 120 -4.14 -6.73 -4.94
N ILE A 121 -4.87 -6.32 -5.98
CA ILE A 121 -5.22 -4.93 -6.25
C ILE A 121 -6.73 -4.77 -6.13
N HIS A 122 -7.17 -3.85 -5.29
CA HIS A 122 -8.57 -3.47 -5.18
C HIS A 122 -8.78 -2.13 -5.88
N LEU A 123 -9.64 -2.08 -6.85
CA LEU A 123 -9.99 -0.89 -7.62
C LEU A 123 -11.39 -0.44 -7.23
N VAL A 124 -11.59 0.84 -6.98
CA VAL A 124 -12.87 1.45 -6.63
C VAL A 124 -13.15 2.59 -7.60
N GLU A 125 -14.36 2.63 -8.16
CA GLU A 125 -14.75 3.69 -9.05
C GLU A 125 -14.95 5.00 -8.29
N ASN A 126 -14.32 6.06 -8.77
CA ASN A 126 -14.54 7.39 -8.25
C ASN A 126 -15.77 8.04 -8.90
N THR A 127 -16.86 8.12 -8.16
CA THR A 127 -18.13 8.70 -8.64
C THR A 127 -18.26 10.19 -8.32
N SER A 128 -17.40 10.74 -7.45
CA SER A 128 -17.52 12.11 -6.94
C SER A 128 -16.52 13.12 -7.52
N GLY A 129 -15.74 12.69 -8.53
CA GLY A 129 -14.65 13.50 -9.08
C GLY A 129 -13.32 13.30 -8.33
N PHE A 130 -12.22 13.51 -9.04
CA PHE A 130 -10.88 13.46 -8.46
C PHE A 130 -10.59 14.80 -7.77
N GLU A 131 -11.02 14.96 -6.54
CA GLU A 131 -10.32 15.89 -5.66
C GLU A 131 -8.95 15.28 -5.35
N ASP A 132 -7.90 16.09 -5.46
CA ASP A 132 -6.53 15.66 -5.24
C ASP A 132 -6.27 15.40 -3.73
N HIS A 133 -6.80 14.31 -3.20
CA HIS A 133 -6.63 13.89 -1.82
C HIS A 133 -5.28 13.20 -1.61
N LEU A 134 -4.25 13.69 -2.29
CA LEU A 134 -2.98 13.03 -2.51
C LEU A 134 -2.12 12.82 -1.25
N ASN A 135 -2.48 13.40 -0.11
CA ASN A 135 -1.77 13.11 1.13
C ASN A 135 -2.70 13.27 2.35
N GLY A 136 -2.38 12.54 3.40
CA GLY A 136 -3.13 12.61 4.66
C GLY A 136 -3.16 14.01 5.30
N TRP A 137 -2.15 14.84 4.97
CA TRP A 137 -2.06 16.23 5.43
C TRP A 137 -3.25 17.08 5.00
N SER A 138 -3.71 16.92 3.76
CA SER A 138 -4.88 17.64 3.24
C SER A 138 -6.18 17.23 3.91
N MET A 139 -6.17 16.10 4.62
CA MET A 139 -7.30 15.56 5.40
C MET A 139 -7.23 15.90 6.89
N GLY A 140 -6.24 16.70 7.32
CA GLY A 140 -6.02 17.03 8.73
C GLY A 140 -5.40 15.92 9.54
N LEU A 141 -4.78 14.92 8.91
CA LEU A 141 -4.03 13.85 9.57
C LEU A 141 -2.57 14.25 9.76
N ASP A 142 -1.92 13.67 10.77
CA ASP A 142 -0.48 13.85 11.00
C ASP A 142 0.36 12.78 10.29
N TRP A 143 -0.24 12.04 9.38
CA TRP A 143 0.36 11.00 8.57
C TRP A 143 -0.34 10.85 7.21
N GLY A 144 0.31 10.15 6.30
CA GLY A 144 -0.26 9.82 5.00
C GLY A 144 0.36 8.57 4.40
N ILE A 145 -0.31 7.95 3.43
CA ILE A 145 0.25 6.84 2.67
C ILE A 145 1.19 7.43 1.62
N HIS A 146 2.47 7.05 1.68
CA HIS A 146 3.45 7.44 0.68
C HIS A 146 3.39 6.53 -0.54
N HIS A 147 3.58 5.23 -0.32
CA HIS A 147 3.56 4.25 -1.40
C HIS A 147 3.12 2.87 -0.91
N MET A 148 2.85 2.01 -1.87
CA MET A 148 2.78 0.57 -1.67
C MET A 148 3.89 -0.08 -2.47
N ASN A 149 4.76 -0.81 -1.80
CA ASN A 149 5.73 -1.68 -2.45
C ASN A 149 5.06 -3.01 -2.80
N LEU A 150 5.16 -3.41 -4.06
CA LEU A 150 4.68 -4.68 -4.61
C LEU A 150 5.89 -5.54 -4.99
N GLU A 151 5.99 -6.69 -4.35
CA GLU A 151 6.99 -7.69 -4.72
C GLU A 151 6.66 -8.28 -6.09
N SER A 152 7.63 -8.35 -7.00
CA SER A 152 7.42 -8.93 -8.32
C SER A 152 8.62 -9.75 -8.79
N LEU A 153 8.37 -11.00 -9.14
CA LEU A 153 9.39 -11.87 -9.76
C LEU A 153 9.71 -11.45 -11.19
N ASN A 154 8.78 -10.77 -11.86
CA ASN A 154 8.94 -10.21 -13.21
C ASN A 154 8.37 -8.79 -13.25
N VAL A 155 9.21 -7.83 -12.91
CA VAL A 155 8.82 -6.40 -12.83
C VAL A 155 8.23 -5.90 -14.14
N ARG A 156 8.76 -6.31 -15.28
CA ARG A 156 8.26 -5.84 -16.59
C ARG A 156 6.87 -6.37 -16.91
N GLU A 157 6.55 -7.58 -16.51
CA GLU A 157 5.21 -8.15 -16.66
C GLU A 157 4.19 -7.44 -15.75
N SER A 158 4.53 -7.18 -14.49
CA SER A 158 3.68 -6.39 -13.59
C SER A 158 3.47 -4.97 -14.13
N ILE A 159 4.51 -4.30 -14.62
CA ILE A 159 4.38 -2.96 -15.24
C ILE A 159 3.53 -3.01 -16.50
N HIS A 160 3.68 -4.04 -17.32
CA HIS A 160 2.80 -4.23 -18.49
C HIS A 160 1.33 -4.35 -18.07
N PHE A 161 1.04 -5.09 -17.00
CA PHE A 161 -0.30 -5.17 -16.44
C PHE A 161 -0.84 -3.78 -16.03
N PHE A 162 -0.11 -3.04 -15.22
CA PHE A 162 -0.54 -1.72 -14.76
C PHE A 162 -0.69 -0.70 -15.89
N CYS A 163 0.26 -0.68 -16.83
CA CYS A 163 0.23 0.31 -17.92
C CYS A 163 -0.78 -0.04 -19.01
N ASN A 164 -0.81 -1.28 -19.49
CA ASN A 164 -1.61 -1.62 -20.66
C ASN A 164 -3.05 -2.01 -20.31
N LEU A 165 -3.27 -2.68 -19.18
CA LEU A 165 -4.63 -3.04 -18.75
C LEU A 165 -5.27 -1.93 -17.93
N LEU A 166 -4.59 -1.43 -16.89
CA LEU A 166 -5.16 -0.40 -16.03
C LEU A 166 -4.97 1.01 -16.58
N GLY A 167 -4.09 1.22 -17.56
CA GLY A 167 -3.87 2.51 -18.19
C GLY A 167 -3.07 3.50 -17.34
N MET A 168 -2.27 3.00 -16.40
CA MET A 168 -1.33 3.80 -15.62
C MET A 168 -0.12 4.20 -16.47
N LYS A 169 0.71 5.11 -15.95
CA LYS A 169 1.97 5.50 -16.59
C LYS A 169 3.13 5.13 -15.70
N GLU A 170 4.11 4.44 -16.29
CA GLU A 170 5.39 4.22 -15.64
C GLU A 170 6.16 5.55 -15.57
N GLY A 171 6.80 5.80 -14.44
CA GLY A 171 7.66 6.95 -14.21
C GLY A 171 9.11 6.59 -14.10
N GLN A 172 9.89 7.57 -13.66
CA GLN A 172 11.31 7.37 -13.37
C GLN A 172 11.52 7.39 -11.86
N TRP A 173 12.25 6.40 -11.36
CA TRP A 173 12.66 6.38 -9.98
C TRP A 173 13.64 7.52 -9.70
N VAL A 174 13.32 8.32 -8.68
CA VAL A 174 14.25 9.35 -8.20
C VAL A 174 15.27 8.65 -7.32
N ALA A 175 16.45 8.38 -7.88
CA ALA A 175 17.51 7.64 -7.19
C ALA A 175 18.25 8.51 -6.19
N PRO A 176 18.77 7.93 -5.08
CA PRO A 176 19.68 8.61 -4.18
C PRO A 176 21.02 8.97 -4.88
N ILE A 177 21.70 9.99 -4.37
CA ILE A 177 23.03 10.41 -4.89
C ILE A 177 24.04 9.28 -4.73
N ASN A 178 24.05 8.62 -3.57
CA ASN A 178 24.84 7.42 -3.30
C ASN A 178 23.92 6.21 -3.40
N LYS A 179 24.05 5.44 -4.46
CA LYS A 179 23.16 4.31 -4.74
C LYS A 179 23.37 3.11 -3.80
N GLY A 180 24.59 2.98 -3.23
CA GLY A 180 24.94 1.79 -2.45
C GLY A 180 24.64 0.50 -3.23
N ASP A 181 23.92 -0.40 -2.59
CA ASP A 181 23.42 -1.67 -3.17
C ASP A 181 22.08 -1.54 -3.87
N PHE A 182 21.55 -0.34 -4.01
CA PHE A 182 20.21 -0.12 -4.52
C PHE A 182 20.19 -0.23 -6.05
N SER A 183 19.45 -1.20 -6.58
CA SER A 183 19.23 -1.33 -8.02
C SER A 183 18.24 -0.27 -8.52
N ILE A 184 18.56 0.29 -9.69
CA ILE A 184 17.66 1.13 -10.48
C ILE A 184 17.44 0.53 -11.87
N ASP A 185 17.81 -0.74 -12.07
CA ASP A 185 17.56 -1.47 -13.30
C ASP A 185 16.04 -1.64 -13.47
N PRO A 186 15.47 -1.22 -14.61
CA PRO A 186 14.02 -1.38 -14.86
C PRO A 186 13.55 -2.83 -14.86
N SER A 187 14.43 -3.81 -14.97
CA SER A 187 14.09 -5.24 -14.81
C SER A 187 13.98 -5.67 -13.35
N GLU A 188 14.43 -4.85 -12.40
CA GLU A 188 14.43 -5.14 -10.96
C GLU A 188 13.63 -4.15 -10.14
N LEU A 189 13.43 -2.93 -10.66
CA LEU A 189 12.68 -1.88 -10.01
C LEU A 189 11.93 -1.02 -11.02
N ALA A 190 10.67 -0.72 -10.74
CA ALA A 190 9.89 0.26 -11.48
C ALA A 190 8.92 1.01 -10.55
N ILE A 191 8.44 2.17 -11.01
CA ILE A 191 7.51 3.01 -10.27
C ILE A 191 6.34 3.44 -11.14
N LEU A 192 5.16 3.46 -10.53
CA LEU A 192 3.95 4.10 -11.04
C LEU A 192 3.68 5.32 -10.13
N PRO A 193 4.16 6.51 -10.53
CA PRO A 193 4.20 7.65 -9.63
C PRO A 193 2.87 8.39 -9.55
N LEU A 194 2.58 8.93 -8.37
CA LEU A 194 1.56 9.94 -8.11
C LEU A 194 2.15 11.35 -7.94
N SER A 195 3.47 11.44 -7.74
CA SER A 195 4.21 12.69 -7.56
C SER A 195 5.69 12.51 -7.86
N ASN A 196 6.45 13.60 -7.84
CA ASN A 196 7.88 13.59 -8.18
C ASN A 196 8.82 13.03 -7.08
N ASN A 197 8.28 12.68 -5.91
CA ASN A 197 9.05 12.21 -4.76
C ASN A 197 8.92 10.69 -4.53
N ASN A 198 8.79 9.90 -5.58
CA ASN A 198 8.59 8.45 -5.56
C ASN A 198 7.29 7.99 -4.85
N ARG A 199 6.31 8.87 -4.65
CA ARG A 199 5.02 8.49 -4.11
C ARG A 199 4.20 7.71 -5.15
N GLY A 200 3.58 6.59 -4.77
CA GLY A 200 2.75 5.80 -5.67
C GLY A 200 2.85 4.30 -5.46
N LEU A 201 2.96 3.52 -6.53
CA LEU A 201 3.25 2.08 -6.46
C LEU A 201 4.70 1.83 -6.84
N HIS A 202 5.40 1.07 -6.02
CA HIS A 202 6.73 0.55 -6.31
C HIS A 202 6.60 -0.92 -6.69
N VAL A 203 7.24 -1.34 -7.76
CA VAL A 203 7.28 -2.74 -8.18
C VAL A 203 8.73 -3.18 -8.12
N ILE A 204 9.05 -4.07 -7.18
CA ILE A 204 10.44 -4.40 -6.84
C ILE A 204 10.64 -5.91 -6.92
N LYS A 205 11.71 -6.31 -7.57
CA LYS A 205 12.17 -7.69 -7.58
C LYS A 205 12.78 -8.04 -6.22
N PRO A 206 12.38 -9.16 -5.60
CA PRO A 206 12.97 -9.61 -4.35
C PRO A 206 14.48 -9.86 -4.48
N ASP A 207 15.23 -9.42 -3.49
CA ASP A 207 16.65 -9.67 -3.33
C ASP A 207 16.90 -10.17 -1.90
N ASP A 208 17.13 -11.46 -1.74
CA ASP A 208 17.29 -12.14 -0.45
C ASP A 208 18.50 -11.65 0.36
N GLY A 209 19.55 -11.19 -0.32
CA GLY A 209 20.75 -10.63 0.28
C GLY A 209 20.67 -9.16 0.69
N PHE A 210 19.61 -8.44 0.28
CA PHE A 210 19.53 -6.97 0.46
C PHE A 210 19.65 -6.54 1.93
N GLY A 211 18.87 -7.15 2.81
CA GLY A 211 18.91 -6.84 4.25
C GLY A 211 20.31 -7.07 4.84
N TYR A 212 20.90 -8.22 4.53
CA TYR A 212 22.23 -8.56 5.02
C TYR A 212 23.32 -7.57 4.56
N ARG A 213 23.37 -7.25 3.27
CA ARG A 213 24.37 -6.33 2.71
C ARG A 213 24.25 -4.90 3.26
N ASN A 214 23.03 -4.49 3.63
CA ASN A 214 22.76 -3.17 4.20
C ASN A 214 22.73 -3.15 5.74
N ASN A 215 23.04 -4.28 6.39
CA ASN A 215 22.98 -4.43 7.85
C ASN A 215 21.58 -4.10 8.42
N PHE A 216 20.52 -4.49 7.71
CA PHE A 216 19.14 -4.34 8.16
C PHE A 216 18.63 -5.65 8.75
N ALA A 217 17.95 -5.58 9.88
CA ALA A 217 17.19 -6.71 10.44
C ALA A 217 15.96 -7.06 9.61
N HIS A 218 15.49 -6.12 8.79
CA HIS A 218 14.33 -6.24 7.91
C HIS A 218 14.77 -6.16 6.46
N ASN A 219 14.20 -6.99 5.60
CA ASN A 219 14.47 -6.93 4.17
C ASN A 219 13.29 -6.32 3.42
N PRO A 220 13.35 -5.02 3.04
CA PRO A 220 12.24 -4.35 2.40
C PRO A 220 11.98 -4.78 0.96
N SER A 221 12.87 -5.57 0.35
CA SER A 221 12.66 -6.10 -1.00
C SER A 221 11.82 -7.38 -1.01
N ILE A 222 11.75 -8.08 0.13
CA ILE A 222 10.97 -9.32 0.27
C ILE A 222 9.62 -8.98 0.91
N ALA A 223 8.56 -9.50 0.36
CA ALA A 223 7.18 -9.22 0.71
C ALA A 223 6.79 -7.72 0.55
N GLY A 224 5.79 -7.47 -0.25
CA GLY A 224 5.29 -6.11 -0.45
C GLY A 224 4.87 -5.46 0.88
N HIS A 225 5.08 -4.15 0.98
CA HIS A 225 4.78 -3.41 2.21
C HIS A 225 4.23 -2.01 1.91
N PRO A 226 3.35 -1.48 2.76
CA PRO A 226 2.96 -0.09 2.73
C PRO A 226 4.01 0.80 3.38
N ALA A 227 4.13 2.03 2.89
CA ALA A 227 4.91 3.09 3.48
C ALA A 227 4.02 4.24 3.95
N PHE A 228 4.24 4.68 5.18
CA PHE A 228 3.54 5.80 5.78
C PHE A 228 4.52 6.95 6.05
N THR A 229 4.18 8.15 5.58
CA THR A 229 4.89 9.37 5.95
C THR A 229 4.27 9.95 7.21
N ILE A 230 5.12 10.30 8.20
CA ILE A 230 4.73 10.92 9.46
C ILE A 230 5.50 12.22 9.69
N LYS A 231 5.00 13.08 10.61
CA LYS A 231 5.65 14.38 10.91
C LYS A 231 6.88 14.26 11.81
N ASN A 232 6.96 13.24 12.66
CA ASN A 232 8.00 13.15 13.68
C ASN A 232 8.51 11.72 13.86
N LEU A 233 9.43 11.34 12.99
CA LEU A 233 10.04 10.00 13.01
C LEU A 233 10.94 9.80 14.24
N SER A 234 11.64 10.84 14.70
CA SER A 234 12.52 10.73 15.87
C SER A 234 11.74 10.40 17.14
N ASN A 235 10.55 10.98 17.32
CA ASN A 235 9.67 10.61 18.45
C ASN A 235 9.18 9.18 18.35
N LEU A 236 8.85 8.73 17.13
CA LEU A 236 8.45 7.34 16.94
C LEU A 236 9.59 6.38 17.25
N MET A 237 10.81 6.66 16.75
CA MET A 237 11.99 5.83 17.04
C MET A 237 12.25 5.72 18.54
N ALA A 238 12.16 6.83 19.30
CA ALA A 238 12.28 6.80 20.74
C ALA A 238 11.23 5.91 21.43
N LYS A 239 9.98 5.94 20.97
CA LYS A 239 8.93 5.04 21.47
C LYS A 239 9.20 3.57 21.13
N LEU A 240 9.66 3.29 19.91
CA LEU A 240 10.03 1.92 19.50
C LEU A 240 11.17 1.37 20.35
N ASP A 241 12.17 2.21 20.69
CA ASP A 241 13.27 1.85 21.59
C ASP A 241 12.76 1.56 23.02
N GLU A 242 11.86 2.40 23.57
CA GLU A 242 11.24 2.22 24.88
C GLU A 242 10.45 0.91 24.95
N GLU A 243 9.65 0.62 23.92
CA GLU A 243 8.83 -0.59 23.79
C GLU A 243 9.64 -1.81 23.33
N LYS A 244 10.95 -1.66 23.08
CA LYS A 244 11.86 -2.70 22.58
C LYS A 244 11.36 -3.35 21.28
N ILE A 245 10.79 -2.55 20.40
CA ILE A 245 10.36 -2.98 19.07
C ILE A 245 11.52 -2.77 18.10
N LEU A 246 11.95 -3.87 17.49
CA LEU A 246 13.06 -3.85 16.53
C LEU A 246 12.65 -3.12 15.25
N TYR A 247 13.50 -2.20 14.80
CA TYR A 247 13.40 -1.57 13.49
C TYR A 247 14.76 -1.49 12.81
N SER A 248 14.79 -1.34 11.49
CA SER A 248 16.00 -1.05 10.69
C SER A 248 15.97 0.40 10.29
N ASP A 249 16.97 1.17 10.72
CA ASP A 249 17.13 2.58 10.35
C ASP A 249 17.89 2.68 9.02
N ALA A 250 17.17 2.90 7.93
CA ALA A 250 17.73 3.04 6.60
C ALA A 250 18.17 4.48 6.29
N LYS A 251 17.90 5.43 7.17
CA LYS A 251 18.22 6.85 6.96
C LYS A 251 17.68 7.34 5.61
N VAL A 252 18.43 8.20 4.91
CA VAL A 252 18.11 8.67 3.56
C VAL A 252 18.80 7.75 2.55
N TYR A 253 18.23 6.53 2.35
CA TYR A 253 18.85 5.50 1.53
C TYR A 253 18.23 5.38 0.13
N ALA A 254 16.99 4.91 0.04
CA ALA A 254 16.34 4.61 -1.25
C ALA A 254 15.57 5.80 -1.83
N MET A 255 15.16 6.75 -1.00
CA MET A 255 14.41 7.93 -1.43
C MET A 255 15.13 9.20 -0.97
N PRO A 256 15.67 10.01 -1.89
CA PRO A 256 16.25 11.31 -1.55
C PRO A 256 15.25 12.20 -0.82
N GLY A 257 15.67 12.82 0.28
CA GLY A 257 14.82 13.69 1.07
C GLY A 257 13.88 12.99 2.06
N PHE A 258 13.97 11.65 2.20
CA PHE A 258 13.18 10.91 3.19
C PHE A 258 14.07 10.08 4.11
N HIS A 259 13.95 10.30 5.41
CA HIS A 259 14.48 9.37 6.41
C HIS A 259 13.49 8.21 6.56
N GLN A 260 13.98 6.98 6.48
CA GLN A 260 13.17 5.77 6.42
C GLN A 260 13.55 4.78 7.51
N ILE A 261 12.57 4.13 8.12
CA ILE A 261 12.75 2.94 8.95
C ILE A 261 11.85 1.80 8.47
N TYR A 262 12.31 0.57 8.68
CA TYR A 262 11.55 -0.64 8.40
C TYR A 262 11.32 -1.44 9.66
N LEU A 263 10.11 -1.97 9.85
CA LEU A 263 9.75 -2.78 11.01
C LEU A 263 8.65 -3.79 10.65
N TYR A 264 8.46 -4.78 11.51
CA TYR A 264 7.29 -5.64 11.46
C TYR A 264 6.24 -5.16 12.47
N ASP A 265 4.96 -5.26 12.09
CA ASP A 265 3.88 -5.17 13.06
C ASP A 265 3.79 -6.48 13.90
N ASN A 266 2.87 -6.50 14.85
CA ASN A 266 2.63 -7.66 15.72
C ASN A 266 1.99 -8.88 15.02
N ASN A 267 1.78 -8.81 13.71
CA ASN A 267 1.28 -9.89 12.85
C ASN A 267 2.30 -10.26 11.75
N ALA A 268 3.55 -9.79 11.87
CA ALA A 268 4.63 -9.96 10.92
C ALA A 268 4.37 -9.31 9.53
N ASN A 269 3.51 -8.29 9.46
CA ASN A 269 3.43 -7.47 8.27
C ASN A 269 4.60 -6.50 8.24
N MET A 270 5.32 -6.45 7.11
CA MET A 270 6.37 -5.47 6.87
C MET A 270 5.76 -4.07 6.70
N LEU A 271 6.38 -3.07 7.30
CA LEU A 271 6.01 -1.67 7.21
C LEU A 271 7.24 -0.83 6.93
N GLU A 272 7.06 0.23 6.15
CA GLU A 272 7.97 1.35 6.08
C GLU A 272 7.32 2.56 6.75
N ILE A 273 8.08 3.26 7.60
CA ILE A 273 7.69 4.57 8.12
C ILE A 273 8.77 5.56 7.69
N ASN A 274 8.34 6.68 7.13
CA ASN A 274 9.27 7.68 6.66
C ASN A 274 8.86 9.11 7.06
N GLN A 275 9.82 10.01 6.98
CA GLN A 275 9.65 11.44 7.19
C GLN A 275 10.46 12.19 6.15
N GLU A 276 9.87 13.22 5.57
CA GLU A 276 10.57 14.18 4.71
C GLU A 276 11.57 15.01 5.53
N VAL A 277 12.82 15.15 5.05
CA VAL A 277 13.95 15.80 5.74
C VAL A 277 14.61 16.89 4.88
#